data_0718ae9f353787b4c489bf067e636680
#
_entry.id   0718ae9f353787b4c489bf067e636680
#
_cell.length_a   1.000
_cell.length_b   1.000
_cell.length_c   1.000
_cell.angle_alpha   90.00
_cell.angle_beta   90.00
_cell.angle_gamma   90.00
#
_symmetry.space_group_name_H-M   'P 1'
#
loop_
_entity.id
_entity.type
_entity.pdbx_description
1 polymer ?
#
loop_
_entity_poly.entity_id
_entity_poly.type
_entity_poly.pdbx_seq_one_letter_code
_entity_poly.pdbx_strand_id
1 'polypeptide(L)'
;DTTWSRGLGDVYKRQYLEIRSGAGGDEASIFAGDLFRMYSRLSERQGWDLEVIDIKPSEQGGLKEVVAKLNGKSVFKVLKFESGVHRVQRVPETESQGRVHTSTCTVAVLPEVEEVQDINIDKNDLRVDTFRASGAGGQHVNKTDSAVRLTHIPTGLVVECQDGRSQHKNKEKALSLLAAKLKQQEIDNQQESIASERKILVGTGDRSEKIRTYNFPQGRMTDHRIKLTQHNLDQIMDGDIKEICDALLAENQLAMLSQLESE
;
A
#
# COMPACT_ATOMS: atom_id res chain seq x y z
N ASP A 1 2.99 15.66 -13.07
CA ASP A 1 4.11 15.56 -12.13
C ASP A 1 4.72 14.19 -12.16
N THR A 2 5.70 14.04 -13.03
CA THR A 2 6.27 12.77 -13.44
C THR A 2 7.63 12.50 -12.79
N THR A 3 7.78 12.80 -11.52
CA THR A 3 9.00 12.52 -10.75
C THR A 3 9.23 11.04 -10.46
N TRP A 4 8.25 10.20 -10.71
CA TRP A 4 8.29 8.74 -10.49
C TRP A 4 9.12 7.95 -11.51
N SER A 5 9.52 8.54 -12.62
CA SER A 5 10.17 7.79 -13.69
C SER A 5 11.69 7.98 -13.80
N ARG A 6 12.27 8.98 -13.15
CA ARG A 6 13.72 9.27 -13.27
C ARG A 6 14.49 8.72 -12.08
N GLY A 7 14.95 7.48 -12.18
CA GLY A 7 16.03 6.99 -11.31
C GLY A 7 15.64 6.44 -9.93
N LEU A 8 14.36 6.28 -9.59
CA LEU A 8 13.91 5.79 -8.28
C LEU A 8 14.14 4.27 -8.04
N GLY A 9 14.66 3.54 -9.00
CA GLY A 9 14.90 2.10 -8.89
C GLY A 9 15.82 1.67 -7.75
N ASP A 10 16.65 2.55 -7.24
CA ASP A 10 17.60 2.27 -6.15
C ASP A 10 17.27 2.97 -4.82
N VAL A 11 16.27 3.85 -4.78
CA VAL A 11 15.96 4.66 -3.59
C VAL A 11 15.17 3.87 -2.55
N TYR A 12 14.25 3.00 -2.99
CA TYR A 12 13.42 2.21 -2.06
C TYR A 12 14.01 0.83 -1.85
N LYS A 13 14.68 0.64 -0.73
CA LYS A 13 15.23 -0.67 -0.32
C LYS A 13 14.16 -1.61 0.23
N ARG A 14 13.02 -1.09 0.66
CA ARG A 14 11.96 -1.83 1.34
C ARG A 14 10.63 -1.64 0.62
N GLN A 15 9.92 -2.74 0.39
CA GLN A 15 8.63 -2.78 -0.32
C GLN A 15 7.65 -3.63 0.46
N TYR A 16 6.37 -3.27 0.39
CA TYR A 16 5.28 -4.14 0.81
C TYR A 16 4.70 -4.87 -0.40
N LEU A 17 4.64 -6.18 -0.30
CA LEU A 17 3.94 -7.05 -1.24
C LEU A 17 2.64 -7.49 -0.59
N GLU A 18 1.53 -7.08 -1.18
CA GLU A 18 0.20 -7.49 -0.75
C GLU A 18 -0.39 -8.41 -1.81
N ILE A 19 -0.90 -9.57 -1.39
CA ILE A 19 -1.62 -10.51 -2.25
C ILE A 19 -2.96 -10.76 -1.62
N ARG A 20 -4.03 -10.60 -2.39
CA ARG A 20 -5.40 -10.85 -1.96
C ARG A 20 -6.11 -11.78 -2.92
N SER A 21 -6.86 -12.72 -2.38
CA SER A 21 -7.78 -13.54 -3.18
C SER A 21 -8.88 -12.66 -3.78
N GLY A 22 -9.15 -12.84 -5.07
CA GLY A 22 -10.19 -12.12 -5.81
C GLY A 22 -11.37 -13.01 -6.14
N ALA A 23 -11.87 -12.92 -7.38
CA ALA A 23 -12.99 -13.74 -7.83
C ALA A 23 -12.60 -15.21 -8.00
N GLY A 24 -13.31 -16.14 -7.37
CA GLY A 24 -13.08 -17.59 -7.52
C GLY A 24 -13.20 -18.39 -6.23
N GLY A 25 -13.58 -17.75 -5.11
CA GLY A 25 -13.79 -18.44 -3.84
C GLY A 25 -12.52 -19.12 -3.29
N ASP A 26 -12.62 -20.36 -2.86
CA ASP A 26 -11.52 -21.09 -2.24
C ASP A 26 -10.33 -21.27 -3.19
N GLU A 27 -10.60 -21.49 -4.47
CA GLU A 27 -9.53 -21.61 -5.48
C GLU A 27 -8.69 -20.32 -5.61
N ALA A 28 -9.32 -19.15 -5.50
CA ALA A 28 -8.60 -17.88 -5.47
C ALA A 28 -7.68 -17.79 -4.24
N SER A 29 -8.12 -18.32 -3.10
CA SER A 29 -7.32 -18.34 -1.87
C SER A 29 -6.12 -19.30 -1.97
N ILE A 30 -6.30 -20.46 -2.59
CA ILE A 30 -5.22 -21.41 -2.86
C ILE A 30 -4.21 -20.79 -3.83
N PHE A 31 -4.69 -20.15 -4.88
CA PHE A 31 -3.83 -19.47 -5.84
C PHE A 31 -3.07 -18.28 -5.23
N ALA A 32 -3.65 -17.55 -4.28
CA ALA A 32 -2.94 -16.51 -3.54
C ALA A 32 -1.76 -17.10 -2.74
N GLY A 33 -1.93 -18.29 -2.16
CA GLY A 33 -0.87 -19.03 -1.50
C GLY A 33 0.24 -19.47 -2.48
N ASP A 34 -0.13 -19.92 -3.68
CA ASP A 34 0.84 -20.29 -4.71
C ASP A 34 1.64 -19.08 -5.20
N LEU A 35 0.98 -17.93 -5.42
CA LEU A 35 1.67 -16.67 -5.78
C LEU A 35 2.60 -16.21 -4.66
N PHE A 36 2.18 -16.31 -3.42
CA PHE A 36 3.04 -15.97 -2.29
C PHE A 36 4.28 -16.87 -2.23
N ARG A 37 4.11 -18.17 -2.45
CA ARG A 37 5.23 -19.12 -2.55
C ARG A 37 6.16 -18.75 -3.71
N MET A 38 5.62 -18.42 -4.88
CA MET A 38 6.39 -17.98 -6.06
C MET A 38 7.27 -16.75 -5.72
N TYR A 39 6.71 -15.73 -5.08
CA TYR A 39 7.49 -14.55 -4.68
C TYR A 39 8.48 -14.82 -3.55
N SER A 40 8.18 -15.74 -2.65
CA SER A 40 9.12 -16.19 -1.61
C SER A 40 10.34 -16.87 -2.24
N ARG A 41 10.11 -17.75 -3.22
CA ARG A 41 11.21 -18.40 -3.98
C ARG A 41 12.01 -17.39 -4.80
N LEU A 42 11.35 -16.43 -5.42
CA LEU A 42 12.04 -15.34 -6.11
C LEU A 42 12.95 -14.58 -5.14
N SER A 43 12.45 -14.25 -3.94
CA SER A 43 13.21 -13.52 -2.92
C SER A 43 14.46 -14.30 -2.49
N GLU A 44 14.33 -15.59 -2.25
CA GLU A 44 15.45 -16.49 -1.97
C GLU A 44 16.52 -16.46 -3.10
N ARG A 45 16.07 -16.55 -4.35
CA ARG A 45 16.96 -16.53 -5.54
C ARG A 45 17.67 -15.18 -5.71
N GLN A 46 17.02 -14.07 -5.37
CA GLN A 46 17.58 -12.73 -5.47
C GLN A 46 18.38 -12.30 -4.23
N GLY A 47 18.35 -13.11 -3.16
CA GLY A 47 19.00 -12.79 -1.89
C GLY A 47 18.29 -11.62 -1.17
N TRP A 48 16.98 -11.47 -1.34
CA TRP A 48 16.16 -10.52 -0.61
C TRP A 48 15.67 -11.13 0.70
N ASP A 49 15.55 -10.29 1.71
CA ASP A 49 14.95 -10.64 2.97
C ASP A 49 13.42 -10.43 2.88
N LEU A 50 12.65 -11.48 3.17
CA LEU A 50 11.19 -11.48 3.14
C LEU A 50 10.66 -11.71 4.55
N GLU A 51 9.96 -10.71 5.07
CA GLU A 51 9.31 -10.75 6.38
C GLU A 51 7.79 -10.72 6.20
N VAL A 52 7.09 -11.69 6.76
CA VAL A 52 5.62 -11.72 6.75
C VAL A 52 5.09 -10.80 7.85
N ILE A 53 4.32 -9.78 7.46
CA ILE A 53 3.73 -8.82 8.39
C ILE A 53 2.34 -9.26 8.85
N ASP A 54 1.49 -9.69 7.91
CA ASP A 54 0.13 -10.15 8.20
C ASP A 54 -0.25 -11.29 7.27
N ILE A 55 -0.97 -12.25 7.81
CA ILE A 55 -1.49 -13.41 7.06
C ILE A 55 -2.91 -13.70 7.52
N LYS A 56 -3.83 -13.77 6.55
CA LYS A 56 -5.22 -14.19 6.76
C LYS A 56 -5.47 -15.49 6.01
N PRO A 57 -5.43 -16.64 6.69
CA PRO A 57 -5.68 -17.93 6.07
C PRO A 57 -7.14 -18.07 5.63
N SER A 58 -7.39 -18.93 4.65
CA SER A 58 -8.73 -19.37 4.25
C SER A 58 -9.08 -20.68 4.98
N GLU A 59 -10.38 -20.92 5.20
CA GLU A 59 -10.89 -22.13 5.87
C GLU A 59 -10.62 -23.40 5.06
N GLN A 60 -10.59 -23.31 3.74
CA GLN A 60 -10.38 -24.44 2.82
C GLN A 60 -8.89 -24.58 2.40
N GLY A 61 -7.99 -23.93 3.10
CA GLY A 61 -6.58 -23.82 2.72
C GLY A 61 -6.29 -22.59 1.84
N GLY A 62 -5.00 -22.29 1.70
CA GLY A 62 -4.58 -21.06 1.01
C GLY A 62 -4.71 -19.78 1.84
N LEU A 63 -4.68 -18.64 1.19
CA LEU A 63 -4.60 -17.32 1.82
C LEU A 63 -5.70 -16.39 1.28
N LYS A 64 -6.49 -15.81 2.18
CA LYS A 64 -7.40 -14.70 1.82
C LYS A 64 -6.62 -13.44 1.55
N GLU A 65 -5.62 -13.18 2.37
CA GLU A 65 -4.73 -12.02 2.26
C GLU A 65 -3.38 -12.36 2.87
N VAL A 66 -2.31 -11.87 2.26
CA VAL A 66 -0.98 -11.86 2.86
C VAL A 66 -0.32 -10.52 2.56
N VAL A 67 0.33 -9.98 3.58
CA VAL A 67 1.18 -8.78 3.49
C VAL A 67 2.58 -9.16 3.92
N ALA A 68 3.53 -8.99 3.03
CA ALA A 68 4.94 -9.26 3.31
C ALA A 68 5.79 -8.04 2.99
N LYS A 69 6.84 -7.85 3.78
CA LYS A 69 7.85 -6.82 3.57
C LYS A 69 9.05 -7.45 2.90
N LEU A 70 9.50 -6.84 1.82
CA LEU A 70 10.67 -7.24 1.06
C LEU A 70 11.77 -6.21 1.22
N ASN A 71 12.93 -6.65 1.64
CA ASN A 71 14.10 -5.81 1.82
C ASN A 71 15.27 -6.34 0.99
N GLY A 72 15.83 -5.51 0.12
CA GLY A 72 16.92 -5.92 -0.73
C GLY A 72 17.26 -4.91 -1.81
N LYS A 73 18.31 -5.21 -2.56
CA LYS A 73 18.74 -4.35 -3.67
C LYS A 73 17.81 -4.50 -4.86
N SER A 74 17.35 -3.37 -5.39
CA SER A 74 16.54 -3.29 -6.62
C SER A 74 15.20 -4.05 -6.56
N VAL A 75 14.62 -4.28 -5.38
CA VAL A 75 13.34 -4.98 -5.21
C VAL A 75 12.24 -4.29 -6.02
N PHE A 76 12.10 -2.99 -5.90
CA PHE A 76 11.09 -2.22 -6.62
C PHE A 76 11.25 -2.29 -8.14
N LYS A 77 12.50 -2.23 -8.62
CA LYS A 77 12.79 -2.32 -10.05
C LYS A 77 12.27 -3.62 -10.68
N VAL A 78 12.35 -4.71 -9.94
CA VAL A 78 11.89 -6.05 -10.39
C VAL A 78 10.38 -6.19 -10.21
N LEU A 79 9.85 -5.79 -9.05
CA LEU A 79 8.47 -6.11 -8.67
C LEU A 79 7.43 -5.04 -9.03
N LYS A 80 7.81 -3.82 -9.41
CA LYS A 80 6.87 -2.74 -9.73
C LYS A 80 5.83 -3.11 -10.80
N PHE A 81 6.16 -4.04 -11.69
CA PHE A 81 5.27 -4.52 -12.73
C PHE A 81 4.40 -5.72 -12.32
N GLU A 82 4.57 -6.21 -11.09
CA GLU A 82 3.78 -7.33 -10.57
C GLU A 82 2.41 -6.88 -10.05
N SER A 83 2.24 -5.57 -9.84
CA SER A 83 0.96 -5.04 -9.39
C SER A 83 -0.12 -5.18 -10.45
N GLY A 84 -1.28 -5.73 -10.04
CA GLY A 84 -2.44 -5.92 -10.91
C GLY A 84 -3.18 -7.23 -10.63
N VAL A 85 -4.04 -7.63 -11.57
CA VAL A 85 -4.86 -8.84 -11.48
C VAL A 85 -4.16 -10.02 -12.13
N HIS A 86 -3.89 -11.05 -11.36
CA HIS A 86 -3.35 -12.33 -11.81
C HIS A 86 -4.46 -13.36 -11.93
N ARG A 87 -4.60 -13.96 -13.10
CA ARG A 87 -5.66 -14.93 -13.41
C ARG A 87 -5.10 -16.34 -13.53
N VAL A 88 -5.70 -17.29 -12.83
CA VAL A 88 -5.38 -18.72 -12.95
C VAL A 88 -6.47 -19.47 -13.69
N GLN A 89 -6.06 -20.46 -14.47
CA GLN A 89 -6.94 -21.44 -15.12
C GLN A 89 -6.38 -22.83 -14.80
N ARG A 90 -7.07 -23.55 -13.92
CA ARG A 90 -6.75 -24.96 -13.57
C ARG A 90 -7.99 -25.68 -13.07
N VAL A 91 -7.88 -26.99 -12.97
CA VAL A 91 -8.86 -27.80 -12.23
C VAL A 91 -8.48 -27.71 -10.74
N PRO A 92 -9.31 -27.10 -9.89
CA PRO A 92 -9.03 -27.00 -8.46
C PRO A 92 -8.97 -28.39 -7.81
N GLU A 93 -8.21 -28.53 -6.74
CA GLU A 93 -8.20 -29.77 -5.93
C GLU A 93 -9.58 -30.05 -5.29
N THR A 94 -10.39 -29.02 -5.13
CA THR A 94 -11.76 -29.09 -4.59
C THR A 94 -12.80 -29.49 -5.65
N GLU A 95 -12.43 -29.59 -6.93
CA GLU A 95 -13.35 -29.88 -8.04
C GLU A 95 -13.38 -31.38 -8.35
N SER A 96 -14.53 -32.00 -8.10
CA SER A 96 -14.72 -33.46 -8.32
C SER A 96 -15.02 -33.87 -9.78
N GLN A 97 -15.45 -32.92 -10.62
CA GLN A 97 -15.90 -33.19 -11.99
C GLN A 97 -14.84 -32.84 -13.05
N GLY A 98 -13.64 -32.46 -12.63
CA GLY A 98 -12.53 -32.13 -13.55
C GLY A 98 -12.74 -30.87 -14.40
N ARG A 99 -13.61 -29.97 -13.98
CA ARG A 99 -13.85 -28.71 -14.70
C ARG A 99 -12.74 -27.70 -14.46
N VAL A 100 -12.28 -27.05 -15.52
CA VAL A 100 -11.32 -25.95 -15.42
C VAL A 100 -12.04 -24.71 -14.85
N HIS A 101 -11.58 -24.24 -13.71
CA HIS A 101 -12.04 -23.00 -13.10
C HIS A 101 -11.13 -21.84 -13.47
N THR A 102 -11.70 -20.65 -13.46
CA THR A 102 -10.97 -19.40 -13.66
C THR A 102 -11.10 -18.55 -12.42
N SER A 103 -9.99 -18.36 -11.73
CA SER A 103 -9.93 -17.57 -10.50
C SER A 103 -8.94 -16.42 -10.64
N THR A 104 -9.05 -15.41 -9.78
CA THR A 104 -8.16 -14.24 -9.80
C THR A 104 -7.63 -13.94 -8.42
N CYS A 105 -6.40 -13.42 -8.39
CA CYS A 105 -5.79 -12.77 -7.24
C CYS A 105 -5.31 -11.39 -7.62
N THR A 106 -5.28 -10.50 -6.68
CA THR A 106 -4.72 -9.17 -6.85
C THR A 106 -3.38 -9.08 -6.13
N VAL A 107 -2.40 -8.50 -6.80
CA VAL A 107 -1.08 -8.24 -6.25
C VAL A 107 -0.86 -6.74 -6.24
N ALA A 108 -0.38 -6.19 -5.12
CA ALA A 108 0.05 -4.80 -5.03
C ALA A 108 1.45 -4.73 -4.46
N VAL A 109 2.32 -3.99 -5.12
CA VAL A 109 3.68 -3.70 -4.65
C VAL A 109 3.74 -2.22 -4.35
N LEU A 110 3.92 -1.89 -3.07
CA LEU A 110 3.90 -0.53 -2.55
C LEU A 110 5.25 -0.21 -1.89
N PRO A 111 5.81 0.98 -2.09
CA PRO A 111 7.01 1.38 -1.37
C PRO A 111 6.71 1.51 0.13
N GLU A 112 7.71 1.23 0.98
CA GLU A 112 7.63 1.57 2.39
C GLU A 112 7.63 3.10 2.52
N VAL A 113 6.61 3.62 3.16
CA VAL A 113 6.49 5.05 3.44
C VAL A 113 7.11 5.33 4.80
N GLU A 114 7.87 6.41 4.89
CA GLU A 114 8.45 6.83 6.16
C GLU A 114 7.36 7.17 7.17
N GLU A 115 7.60 6.79 8.43
CA GLU A 115 6.69 7.15 9.52
C GLU A 115 6.59 8.67 9.65
N VAL A 116 5.38 9.16 9.86
CA VAL A 116 5.13 10.58 10.13
C VAL A 116 5.86 10.98 11.40
N GLN A 117 6.89 11.80 11.24
CA GLN A 117 7.67 12.32 12.36
C GLN A 117 6.82 13.25 13.23
N ASP A 118 7.31 13.54 14.43
CA ASP A 118 6.62 14.49 15.30
C ASP A 118 6.62 15.88 14.67
N ILE A 119 5.43 16.46 14.60
CA ILE A 119 5.22 17.76 13.96
C ILE A 119 5.73 18.87 14.88
N ASN A 120 6.71 19.60 14.41
CA ASN A 120 7.15 20.82 15.10
C ASN A 120 6.27 22.00 14.63
N ILE A 121 5.43 22.51 15.53
CA ILE A 121 4.52 23.60 15.23
C ILE A 121 5.25 24.94 15.36
N ASP A 122 5.35 25.71 14.27
CA ASP A 122 5.88 27.07 14.34
C ASP A 122 4.89 27.98 15.11
N LYS A 123 5.44 28.78 16.02
CA LYS A 123 4.65 29.76 16.80
C LYS A 123 4.00 30.83 15.93
N ASN A 124 4.59 31.11 14.78
CA ASN A 124 4.06 32.10 13.83
C ASN A 124 2.79 31.63 13.12
N ASP A 125 2.62 30.31 13.02
CA ASP A 125 1.46 29.67 12.39
C ASP A 125 0.29 29.50 13.38
N LEU A 126 0.48 29.96 14.62
CA LEU A 126 -0.51 29.81 15.68
C LEU A 126 -1.17 31.15 16.01
N ARG A 127 -2.49 31.18 15.89
CA ARG A 127 -3.32 32.20 16.51
C ARG A 127 -3.80 31.71 17.87
N VAL A 128 -3.55 32.49 18.91
CA VAL A 128 -3.91 32.18 20.30
C VAL A 128 -4.97 33.16 20.75
N ASP A 129 -6.17 32.67 21.03
CA ASP A 129 -7.27 33.44 21.57
C ASP A 129 -7.56 32.93 22.98
N THR A 130 -7.77 33.89 23.93
CA THR A 130 -8.15 33.57 25.31
C THR A 130 -9.58 34.00 25.55
N PHE A 131 -10.33 33.23 26.32
CA PHE A 131 -11.72 33.50 26.60
C PHE A 131 -12.10 32.95 27.99
N ARG A 132 -13.29 33.33 28.44
CA ARG A 132 -13.83 32.85 29.74
C ARG A 132 -14.34 31.43 29.57
N ALA A 133 -13.91 30.56 30.48
CA ALA A 133 -14.41 29.19 30.49
C ALA A 133 -15.93 29.18 30.79
N SER A 134 -16.68 28.37 30.09
CA SER A 134 -18.10 28.11 30.31
C SER A 134 -18.26 26.81 31.09
N GLY A 135 -18.94 26.85 32.25
CA GLY A 135 -19.21 25.62 33.02
C GLY A 135 -19.63 25.92 34.47
N ALA A 136 -20.02 24.87 35.18
CA ALA A 136 -20.32 24.92 36.59
C ALA A 136 -19.04 25.24 37.40
N GLY A 137 -18.84 26.47 37.79
CA GLY A 137 -17.67 26.93 38.54
C GLY A 137 -17.96 28.16 39.35
N GLY A 138 -17.19 28.38 40.44
CA GLY A 138 -17.32 29.52 41.31
C GLY A 138 -16.87 30.84 40.66
N GLN A 139 -16.79 31.90 41.43
CA GLN A 139 -16.49 33.26 40.98
C GLN A 139 -15.21 33.42 40.11
N HIS A 140 -14.26 32.52 40.27
CA HIS A 140 -13.00 32.49 39.49
C HIS A 140 -13.21 32.14 38.00
N VAL A 141 -14.10 31.17 37.69
CA VAL A 141 -14.38 30.71 36.32
C VAL A 141 -15.05 31.82 35.50
N ASN A 142 -15.88 32.63 36.15
CA ASN A 142 -16.65 33.70 35.49
C ASN A 142 -15.90 35.02 35.34
N LYS A 143 -14.75 35.20 36.02
CA LYS A 143 -13.99 36.46 35.99
C LYS A 143 -12.65 36.39 35.26
N THR A 144 -12.09 35.20 35.05
CA THR A 144 -10.74 35.05 34.51
C THR A 144 -10.78 34.38 33.13
N ASP A 145 -10.08 34.94 32.15
CA ASP A 145 -9.93 34.38 30.80
C ASP A 145 -8.91 33.22 30.85
N SER A 146 -9.29 32.12 31.47
CA SER A 146 -8.44 30.94 31.64
C SER A 146 -8.52 29.94 30.49
N ALA A 147 -9.58 29.97 29.69
CA ALA A 147 -9.73 29.10 28.50
C ALA A 147 -8.88 29.63 27.36
N VAL A 148 -8.31 28.67 26.60
CA VAL A 148 -7.44 28.97 25.46
C VAL A 148 -7.96 28.25 24.22
N ARG A 149 -8.07 29.02 23.13
CA ARG A 149 -8.33 28.50 21.79
C ARG A 149 -7.08 28.72 20.96
N LEU A 150 -6.61 27.65 20.35
CA LEU A 150 -5.50 27.65 19.38
C LEU A 150 -6.05 27.38 17.99
N THR A 151 -5.71 28.24 17.05
CA THR A 151 -6.01 28.04 15.63
C THR A 151 -4.70 27.91 14.88
N HIS A 152 -4.50 26.80 14.19
CA HIS A 152 -3.38 26.62 13.28
C HIS A 152 -3.76 27.26 11.94
N ILE A 153 -3.12 28.36 11.58
CA ILE A 153 -3.47 29.20 10.44
C ILE A 153 -3.42 28.44 9.10
N PRO A 154 -2.36 27.64 8.80
CA PRO A 154 -2.25 26.98 7.51
C PRO A 154 -3.33 25.90 7.27
N THR A 155 -3.71 25.15 8.32
CA THR A 155 -4.69 24.06 8.19
C THR A 155 -6.10 24.43 8.61
N GLY A 156 -6.27 25.57 9.30
CA GLY A 156 -7.54 25.99 9.87
C GLY A 156 -8.01 25.16 11.07
N LEU A 157 -7.19 24.23 11.58
CA LEU A 157 -7.52 23.40 12.74
C LEU A 157 -7.65 24.26 14.00
N VAL A 158 -8.73 24.03 14.73
CA VAL A 158 -9.01 24.72 15.99
C VAL A 158 -9.05 23.73 17.14
N VAL A 159 -8.40 24.07 18.24
CA VAL A 159 -8.39 23.32 19.48
C VAL A 159 -8.68 24.26 20.65
N GLU A 160 -9.57 23.86 21.54
CA GLU A 160 -9.93 24.61 22.75
C GLU A 160 -9.60 23.76 23.97
N CYS A 161 -9.09 24.43 25.01
CA CYS A 161 -8.89 23.84 26.33
C CYS A 161 -9.35 24.79 27.42
N GLN A 162 -10.29 24.32 28.26
CA GLN A 162 -10.86 25.07 29.37
C GLN A 162 -10.88 24.29 30.70
N ASP A 163 -10.21 23.14 30.77
CA ASP A 163 -10.28 22.19 31.88
C ASP A 163 -9.62 22.72 33.17
N GLY A 164 -8.58 23.55 33.00
CA GLY A 164 -7.75 24.02 34.10
C GLY A 164 -8.04 25.44 34.49
N ARG A 165 -7.71 25.80 35.75
CA ARG A 165 -7.77 27.19 36.24
C ARG A 165 -6.60 28.06 35.75
N SER A 166 -5.53 27.45 35.25
CA SER A 166 -4.32 28.15 34.78
C SER A 166 -4.32 28.22 33.24
N GLN A 167 -4.31 29.44 32.70
CA GLN A 167 -4.19 29.72 31.28
C GLN A 167 -2.95 29.06 30.66
N HIS A 168 -1.80 29.09 31.35
CA HIS A 168 -0.56 28.47 30.84
C HIS A 168 -0.71 26.97 30.69
N LYS A 169 -1.29 26.26 31.68
CA LYS A 169 -1.54 24.82 31.60
C LYS A 169 -2.55 24.49 30.52
N ASN A 170 -3.57 25.29 30.33
CA ASN A 170 -4.55 25.12 29.26
C ASN A 170 -3.88 25.32 27.88
N LYS A 171 -2.97 26.30 27.74
CA LYS A 171 -2.21 26.53 26.52
C LYS A 171 -1.30 25.34 26.18
N GLU A 172 -0.56 24.80 27.15
CA GLU A 172 0.28 23.62 26.96
C GLU A 172 -0.55 22.41 26.54
N LYS A 173 -1.67 22.16 27.21
CA LYS A 173 -2.61 21.10 26.84
C LYS A 173 -3.18 21.30 25.44
N ALA A 174 -3.58 22.51 25.10
CA ALA A 174 -4.12 22.83 23.78
C ALA A 174 -3.05 22.64 22.68
N LEU A 175 -1.78 22.99 22.93
CA LEU A 175 -0.66 22.73 22.02
C LEU A 175 -0.44 21.23 21.81
N SER A 176 -0.43 20.44 22.88
CA SER A 176 -0.28 18.98 22.78
C SER A 176 -1.44 18.34 22.00
N LEU A 177 -2.67 18.79 22.22
CA LEU A 177 -3.85 18.33 21.49
C LEU A 177 -3.80 18.74 20.01
N LEU A 178 -3.33 19.96 19.73
CA LEU A 178 -3.17 20.44 18.34
C LEU A 178 -2.11 19.62 17.60
N ALA A 179 -0.95 19.35 18.23
CA ALA A 179 0.10 18.52 17.67
C ALA A 179 -0.42 17.10 17.36
N ALA A 180 -1.17 16.50 18.28
CA ALA A 180 -1.77 15.19 18.08
C ALA A 180 -2.78 15.18 16.91
N LYS A 181 -3.63 16.23 16.79
CA LYS A 181 -4.59 16.36 15.68
C LYS A 181 -3.91 16.56 14.33
N LEU A 182 -2.87 17.40 14.27
CA LEU A 182 -2.09 17.61 13.06
C LEU A 182 -1.40 16.32 12.61
N LYS A 183 -0.79 15.59 13.55
CA LYS A 183 -0.16 14.29 13.27
C LYS A 183 -1.19 13.29 12.75
N GLN A 184 -2.37 13.24 13.36
CA GLN A 184 -3.45 12.35 12.90
C GLN A 184 -3.91 12.72 11.48
N GLN A 185 -4.08 13.99 11.18
CA GLN A 185 -4.45 14.45 9.84
C GLN A 185 -3.40 14.07 8.78
N GLU A 186 -2.12 14.19 9.12
CA GLU A 186 -1.05 13.79 8.19
C GLU A 186 -1.04 12.28 7.96
N ILE A 187 -1.28 11.47 9.01
CA ILE A 187 -1.43 10.02 8.90
C ILE A 187 -2.64 9.67 8.03
N ASP A 188 -3.78 10.34 8.22
CA ASP A 188 -4.99 10.10 7.44
C ASP A 188 -4.77 10.44 5.95
N ASN A 189 -4.14 11.58 5.65
CA ASN A 189 -3.78 11.98 4.28
C ASN A 189 -2.83 10.96 3.62
N GLN A 190 -1.83 10.48 4.38
CA GLN A 190 -0.90 9.47 3.89
C GLN A 190 -1.61 8.14 3.60
N GLN A 191 -2.54 7.73 4.48
CA GLN A 191 -3.34 6.51 4.28
C GLN A 191 -4.27 6.62 3.07
N GLU A 192 -4.90 7.78 2.86
CA GLU A 192 -5.73 8.04 1.67
C GLU A 192 -4.91 7.99 0.38
N SER A 193 -3.71 8.55 0.38
CA SER A 193 -2.79 8.48 -0.76
C SER A 193 -2.43 7.03 -1.08
N ILE A 194 -2.00 6.25 -0.09
CA ILE A 194 -1.66 4.83 -0.26
C ILE A 194 -2.88 4.03 -0.74
N ALA A 195 -4.07 4.29 -0.18
CA ALA A 195 -5.30 3.61 -0.59
C ALA A 195 -5.67 3.94 -2.05
N SER A 196 -5.48 5.19 -2.46
CA SER A 196 -5.70 5.65 -3.84
C SER A 196 -4.72 4.99 -4.81
N GLU A 197 -3.42 4.98 -4.49
CA GLU A 197 -2.40 4.30 -5.28
C GLU A 197 -2.69 2.80 -5.40
N ARG A 198 -3.00 2.13 -4.29
CA ARG A 198 -3.40 0.72 -4.31
C ARG A 198 -4.59 0.48 -5.23
N LYS A 199 -5.61 1.33 -5.18
CA LYS A 199 -6.79 1.21 -6.03
C LYS A 199 -6.46 1.34 -7.52
N ILE A 200 -5.54 2.23 -7.87
CA ILE A 200 -5.06 2.40 -9.25
C ILE A 200 -4.29 1.15 -9.71
N LEU A 201 -3.41 0.61 -8.85
CA LEU A 201 -2.58 -0.55 -9.18
C LEU A 201 -3.37 -1.84 -9.33
N VAL A 202 -4.39 -2.04 -8.50
CA VAL A 202 -5.15 -3.30 -8.42
C VAL A 202 -6.43 -3.27 -9.26
N GLY A 203 -6.95 -2.07 -9.58
CA GLY A 203 -8.23 -1.92 -10.27
C GLY A 203 -9.40 -2.48 -9.45
N THR A 204 -10.37 -3.10 -10.12
CA THR A 204 -11.54 -3.73 -9.49
C THR A 204 -11.30 -5.18 -9.07
N GLY A 205 -10.20 -5.80 -9.50
CA GLY A 205 -9.93 -7.23 -9.30
C GLY A 205 -10.73 -8.13 -10.23
N ASP A 206 -11.44 -7.57 -11.23
CA ASP A 206 -12.22 -8.34 -12.19
C ASP A 206 -11.32 -9.20 -13.10
N ARG A 207 -11.86 -10.32 -13.56
CA ARG A 207 -11.19 -11.24 -14.49
C ARG A 207 -10.82 -10.58 -15.82
N SER A 208 -11.49 -9.52 -16.21
CA SER A 208 -11.23 -8.75 -17.43
C SER A 208 -9.95 -7.91 -17.33
N GLU A 209 -9.61 -7.41 -16.15
CA GLU A 209 -8.46 -6.52 -15.89
C GLU A 209 -7.12 -7.26 -15.72
N LYS A 210 -7.09 -8.54 -16.06
CA LYS A 210 -5.92 -9.40 -15.92
C LYS A 210 -4.67 -8.83 -16.59
N ILE A 211 -3.58 -8.78 -15.84
CA ILE A 211 -2.24 -8.51 -16.39
C ILE A 211 -1.57 -9.81 -16.85
N ARG A 212 -1.78 -10.91 -16.10
CA ARG A 212 -1.22 -12.25 -16.42
C ARG A 212 -2.27 -13.34 -16.33
N THR A 213 -2.04 -14.39 -17.11
CA THR A 213 -2.81 -15.64 -17.04
C THR A 213 -1.88 -16.83 -16.89
N TYR A 214 -2.10 -17.61 -15.85
CA TYR A 214 -1.43 -18.85 -15.53
C TYR A 214 -2.35 -20.01 -15.94
N ASN A 215 -2.01 -20.70 -17.02
CA ASN A 215 -2.80 -21.80 -17.56
C ASN A 215 -2.09 -23.13 -17.27
N PHE A 216 -2.53 -23.81 -16.22
CA PHE A 216 -1.93 -25.06 -15.76
C PHE A 216 -2.13 -26.22 -16.76
N PRO A 217 -3.34 -26.45 -17.35
CA PRO A 217 -3.53 -27.50 -18.35
C PRO A 217 -2.61 -27.38 -19.56
N GLN A 218 -2.19 -26.17 -19.91
CA GLN A 218 -1.29 -25.94 -21.05
C GLN A 218 0.16 -25.67 -20.62
N GLY A 219 0.47 -25.70 -19.32
CA GLY A 219 1.82 -25.47 -18.79
C GLY A 219 2.39 -24.10 -19.19
N ARG A 220 1.51 -23.08 -19.39
CA ARG A 220 1.95 -21.78 -19.90
C ARG A 220 1.50 -20.61 -19.03
N MET A 221 2.31 -19.58 -19.00
CA MET A 221 1.97 -18.26 -18.50
C MET A 221 1.96 -17.24 -19.66
N THR A 222 1.01 -16.33 -19.66
CA THR A 222 0.92 -15.23 -20.65
C THR A 222 0.82 -13.89 -19.92
N ASP A 223 1.77 -12.98 -20.18
CA ASP A 223 1.67 -11.58 -19.79
C ASP A 223 0.95 -10.81 -20.91
N HIS A 224 -0.20 -10.25 -20.60
CA HIS A 224 -1.08 -9.60 -21.60
C HIS A 224 -0.62 -8.21 -22.00
N ARG A 225 0.22 -7.56 -21.19
CA ARG A 225 0.74 -6.20 -21.45
C ARG A 225 1.70 -6.19 -22.63
N ILE A 226 2.61 -7.15 -22.65
CA ILE A 226 3.66 -7.29 -23.68
C ILE A 226 3.42 -8.49 -24.61
N LYS A 227 2.28 -9.19 -24.45
CA LYS A 227 1.90 -10.39 -25.22
C LYS A 227 2.94 -11.51 -25.17
N LEU A 228 3.73 -11.56 -24.09
CA LEU A 228 4.74 -12.58 -23.85
C LEU A 228 4.08 -13.87 -23.36
N THR A 229 4.37 -14.99 -24.00
CA THR A 229 3.91 -16.31 -23.56
C THR A 229 5.12 -17.21 -23.31
N GLN A 230 5.18 -17.84 -22.15
CA GLN A 230 6.21 -18.80 -21.75
C GLN A 230 5.58 -20.14 -21.39
N HIS A 231 6.21 -21.26 -21.78
CA HIS A 231 5.73 -22.63 -21.59
C HIS A 231 6.46 -23.38 -20.48
N ASN A 232 6.99 -22.69 -19.50
CA ASN A 232 7.73 -23.20 -18.35
C ASN A 232 7.04 -22.84 -17.04
N LEU A 233 5.71 -23.04 -16.96
CA LEU A 233 4.88 -22.60 -15.84
C LEU A 233 5.40 -23.07 -14.47
N ASP A 234 5.87 -24.32 -14.37
CA ASP A 234 6.38 -24.89 -13.12
C ASP A 234 7.61 -24.12 -12.60
N GLN A 235 8.52 -23.73 -13.50
CA GLN A 235 9.69 -22.93 -13.15
C GLN A 235 9.28 -21.51 -12.71
N ILE A 236 8.30 -20.93 -13.40
CA ILE A 236 7.74 -19.62 -13.03
C ILE A 236 7.14 -19.68 -11.62
N MET A 237 6.35 -20.71 -11.32
CA MET A 237 5.75 -20.92 -10.00
C MET A 237 6.79 -21.24 -8.91
N ASP A 238 7.99 -21.67 -9.30
CA ASP A 238 9.16 -21.80 -8.41
C ASP A 238 10.03 -20.53 -8.35
N GLY A 239 9.51 -19.40 -8.80
CA GLY A 239 10.13 -18.08 -8.67
C GLY A 239 11.05 -17.66 -9.80
N ASP A 240 11.08 -18.38 -10.93
CA ASP A 240 11.89 -17.99 -12.09
C ASP A 240 11.11 -17.06 -13.03
N ILE A 241 10.92 -15.83 -12.59
CA ILE A 241 10.19 -14.77 -13.35
C ILE A 241 11.13 -13.70 -13.92
N LYS A 242 12.44 -13.92 -13.84
CA LYS A 242 13.43 -12.91 -14.23
C LYS A 242 13.27 -12.46 -15.68
N GLU A 243 13.15 -13.39 -16.63
CA GLU A 243 12.98 -13.06 -18.05
C GLU A 243 11.74 -12.18 -18.30
N ILE A 244 10.65 -12.42 -17.56
CA ILE A 244 9.42 -11.66 -17.67
C ILE A 244 9.63 -10.23 -17.15
N CYS A 245 10.29 -10.10 -15.99
CA CYS A 245 10.61 -8.80 -15.41
C CYS A 245 11.56 -7.98 -16.29
N ASP A 246 12.57 -8.63 -16.88
CA ASP A 246 13.53 -8.00 -17.79
C ASP A 246 12.83 -7.53 -19.09
N ALA A 247 11.92 -8.33 -19.65
CA ALA A 247 11.13 -7.97 -20.82
C ALA A 247 10.19 -6.77 -20.54
N LEU A 248 9.50 -6.75 -19.38
CA LEU A 248 8.67 -5.64 -18.98
C LEU A 248 9.46 -4.37 -18.72
N LEU A 249 10.66 -4.50 -18.17
CA LEU A 249 11.57 -3.37 -17.96
C LEU A 249 12.02 -2.76 -19.28
N ALA A 250 12.39 -3.61 -20.25
CA ALA A 250 12.81 -3.17 -21.59
C ALA A 250 11.67 -2.42 -22.31
N GLU A 251 10.45 -2.99 -22.29
CA GLU A 251 9.28 -2.35 -22.89
C GLU A 251 8.96 -0.99 -22.25
N ASN A 252 9.03 -0.91 -20.92
CA ASN A 252 8.83 0.35 -20.21
C ASN A 252 9.90 1.40 -20.58
N GLN A 253 11.16 0.98 -20.76
CA GLN A 253 12.23 1.90 -21.20
C GLN A 253 11.99 2.42 -22.61
N LEU A 254 11.56 1.55 -23.53
CA LEU A 254 11.21 1.95 -24.90
C LEU A 254 10.04 2.94 -24.92
N ALA A 255 8.99 2.68 -24.12
CA ALA A 255 7.86 3.58 -24.02
C ALA A 255 8.27 4.96 -23.48
N MET A 256 9.17 5.02 -22.49
CA MET A 256 9.69 6.29 -21.97
C MET A 256 10.52 7.05 -23.01
N LEU A 257 11.36 6.36 -23.77
CA LEU A 257 12.16 6.99 -24.84
C LEU A 257 11.25 7.57 -25.91
N SER A 258 10.22 6.83 -26.36
CA SER A 258 9.28 7.32 -27.35
C SER A 258 8.48 8.55 -26.90
N GLN A 259 8.18 8.66 -25.61
CA GLN A 259 7.56 9.88 -25.06
C GLN A 259 8.50 11.08 -25.08
N LEU A 260 9.78 10.89 -24.75
CA LEU A 260 10.78 11.96 -24.79
C LEU A 260 11.10 12.44 -26.22
N GLU A 261 10.94 11.58 -27.23
CA GLU A 261 11.11 11.97 -28.64
C GLU A 261 9.88 12.71 -29.22
N SER A 262 8.73 12.61 -28.55
CA SER A 262 7.47 13.25 -28.96
C SER A 262 7.21 14.62 -28.33
N GLU A 263 7.99 15.00 -27.31
CA GLU A 263 8.03 16.34 -26.70
C GLU A 263 9.07 17.25 -27.40
#